data_27c859ba23bc5c0af334aeba8b814d7e
#
_entry.id   27c859ba23bc5c0af334aeba8b814d7e
#
_cell.length_a   1.000
_cell.length_b   1.000
_cell.length_c   1.000
_cell.angle_alpha   90.00
_cell.angle_beta   90.00
_cell.angle_gamma   90.00
#
_symmetry.space_group_name_H-M   'P 1'
#
loop_
_entity.id
_entity.type
_entity.pdbx_description
1 polymer ?
#
loop_
_entity_poly.entity_id
_entity_poly.type
_entity_poly.pdbx_seq_one_letter_code
_entity_poly.pdbx_strand_id
1 'polypeptide(L)'
;MYKILILLLIVLPLRLLATEIEIIADVNGEPISNLDIEKRINFINSLFGTQSVNQKEARPQVLRELIDEIIITNEAQRLNIKLSNEELDNAVMLFLTQSFKLNAHEVDQYIEKHNIDLSILRKQIKCQLLWSKIIEVRIVPFINISDKEVDDVKRQTEKPDYLITFQEFIIPDQKDKDVYGIAEDLVKKLRNSNNPESPIKMRKATVNLSQLKGKLKSVLEGLETSDIAGPFSFSEGYSVIKVIDKVQLNHTLLESTLKLKQIVVEGSESLFSNFKEQKVNCLNFDKLTDDFKLPNAKEFEIKMRDLNPDLQILFSKTSVNEIVELRENGTAKLMMLCDIKSNVADIETIKQQMYQQKIMIQSNLLLDDMRKNSAVSYRYS
;
A
#
# COMPACT_ATOMS: atom_id res chain seq x y z
N MET A 1 91.95 20.17 -11.96
CA MET A 1 90.74 20.03 -12.81
C MET A 1 89.64 19.45 -11.94
N TYR A 2 88.81 20.29 -11.31
CA TYR A 2 87.65 19.85 -10.50
C TYR A 2 86.40 19.92 -11.36
N LYS A 3 85.76 18.75 -11.57
CA LYS A 3 84.46 18.70 -12.20
C LYS A 3 83.35 18.92 -11.13
N ILE A 4 82.71 20.09 -11.19
CA ILE A 4 81.59 20.42 -10.38
C ILE A 4 80.38 19.74 -11.00
N LEU A 5 79.84 18.73 -10.29
CA LEU A 5 78.60 18.05 -10.64
C LEU A 5 77.43 18.85 -10.06
N ILE A 6 76.74 19.64 -10.90
CA ILE A 6 75.52 20.38 -10.51
C ILE A 6 74.39 19.40 -10.48
N LEU A 7 73.94 19.01 -9.26
CA LEU A 7 72.75 18.20 -9.02
C LEU A 7 71.48 19.09 -9.16
N LEU A 8 70.82 19.02 -10.31
CA LEU A 8 69.58 19.76 -10.57
C LEU A 8 68.46 19.09 -9.82
N LEU A 9 68.05 19.62 -8.63
CA LEU A 9 66.97 19.17 -7.83
C LEU A 9 65.69 19.65 -8.49
N ILE A 10 64.99 18.75 -9.24
CA ILE A 10 63.68 19.01 -9.82
C ILE A 10 62.65 18.95 -8.68
N VAL A 11 62.27 20.12 -8.16
CA VAL A 11 61.12 20.26 -7.26
C VAL A 11 59.84 20.11 -8.11
N LEU A 12 59.30 18.90 -8.20
CA LEU A 12 57.94 18.70 -8.71
C LEU A 12 56.98 19.34 -7.71
N PRO A 13 56.11 20.29 -8.12
CA PRO A 13 55.05 20.74 -7.26
C PRO A 13 54.06 19.58 -7.08
N LEU A 14 54.09 18.94 -5.91
CA LEU A 14 52.96 18.12 -5.47
C LEU A 14 51.72 19.02 -5.44
N ARG A 15 50.93 18.98 -6.50
CA ARG A 15 49.56 19.51 -6.41
C ARG A 15 48.81 18.62 -5.41
N LEU A 16 48.78 19.04 -4.15
CA LEU A 16 47.78 18.59 -3.22
C LEU A 16 46.43 18.93 -3.86
N LEU A 17 45.69 17.89 -4.31
CA LEU A 17 44.27 18.00 -4.63
C LEU A 17 43.54 18.23 -3.31
N ALA A 18 43.62 19.46 -2.79
CA ALA A 18 42.77 19.89 -1.71
C ALA A 18 41.33 19.90 -2.28
N THR A 19 40.49 19.02 -1.83
CA THR A 19 39.06 19.11 -2.07
C THR A 19 38.62 20.47 -1.53
N GLU A 20 38.23 21.37 -2.42
CA GLU A 20 37.78 22.71 -2.05
C GLU A 20 36.50 22.54 -1.21
N ILE A 21 36.57 22.98 0.05
CA ILE A 21 35.39 22.93 0.94
C ILE A 21 34.53 24.12 0.60
N GLU A 22 33.38 23.85 0.04
CA GLU A 22 32.39 24.84 -0.35
C GLU A 22 31.17 24.77 0.60
N ILE A 23 30.77 25.94 1.13
CA ILE A 23 29.52 26.02 1.92
C ILE A 23 28.34 26.07 0.96
N ILE A 24 27.44 25.08 1.06
CA ILE A 24 26.26 24.93 0.21
C ILE A 24 25.05 25.63 0.82
N ALA A 25 24.92 25.55 2.13
CA ALA A 25 23.84 26.22 2.86
C ALA A 25 24.33 26.68 4.25
N ASP A 26 23.61 27.63 4.82
CA ASP A 26 23.74 28.04 6.22
C ASP A 26 22.36 28.01 6.85
N VAL A 27 22.28 27.41 8.02
CA VAL A 27 21.02 27.25 8.78
C VAL A 27 21.20 27.84 10.17
N ASN A 28 20.59 28.97 10.43
CA ASN A 28 20.70 29.69 11.71
C ASN A 28 22.16 29.99 12.12
N GLY A 29 23.08 30.18 11.16
CA GLY A 29 24.50 30.39 11.40
C GLY A 29 25.34 29.11 11.44
N GLU A 30 24.75 27.93 11.26
CA GLU A 30 25.46 26.66 11.14
C GLU A 30 25.64 26.30 9.66
N PRO A 31 26.88 26.22 9.16
CA PRO A 31 27.17 25.94 7.74
C PRO A 31 27.03 24.44 7.42
N ILE A 32 26.51 24.15 6.23
CA ILE A 32 26.53 22.83 5.60
C ILE A 32 27.44 22.89 4.37
N SER A 33 28.48 22.05 4.32
CA SER A 33 29.43 21.99 3.22
C SER A 33 29.09 20.88 2.22
N ASN A 34 29.72 20.96 1.04
CA ASN A 34 29.76 19.89 0.07
C ASN A 34 30.29 18.57 0.67
N LEU A 35 31.29 18.68 1.56
CA LEU A 35 31.85 17.51 2.24
C LEU A 35 30.90 16.83 3.19
N ASP A 36 30.01 17.58 3.87
CA ASP A 36 28.99 17.01 4.75
C ASP A 36 27.99 16.17 3.94
N ILE A 37 27.59 16.67 2.77
CA ILE A 37 26.71 15.94 1.84
C ILE A 37 27.38 14.67 1.34
N GLU A 38 28.65 14.76 0.89
CA GLU A 38 29.40 13.61 0.37
C GLU A 38 29.59 12.53 1.45
N LYS A 39 29.98 12.94 2.67
CA LYS A 39 30.10 12.01 3.80
C LYS A 39 28.79 11.30 4.10
N ARG A 40 27.65 12.01 4.05
CA ARG A 40 26.34 11.42 4.29
C ARG A 40 25.97 10.42 3.19
N ILE A 41 26.22 10.74 1.91
CA ILE A 41 25.96 9.82 0.79
C ILE A 41 26.85 8.58 0.88
N ASN A 42 28.14 8.75 1.20
CA ASN A 42 29.07 7.64 1.38
C ASN A 42 28.65 6.74 2.55
N PHE A 43 28.20 7.34 3.66
CA PHE A 43 27.66 6.61 4.79
C PHE A 43 26.42 5.76 4.42
N ILE A 44 25.47 6.33 3.66
CA ILE A 44 24.28 5.60 3.17
C ILE A 44 24.70 4.40 2.31
N ASN A 45 25.66 4.59 1.41
CA ASN A 45 26.19 3.52 0.56
C ASN A 45 26.88 2.41 1.38
N SER A 46 27.67 2.79 2.40
CA SER A 46 28.32 1.84 3.30
C SER A 46 27.30 1.03 4.12
N LEU A 47 26.26 1.69 4.61
CA LEU A 47 25.25 1.09 5.48
C LEU A 47 24.42 0.02 4.75
N PHE A 48 24.06 0.27 3.51
CA PHE A 48 23.18 -0.61 2.72
C PHE A 48 23.90 -1.47 1.69
N GLY A 49 25.25 -1.36 1.58
CA GLY A 49 26.04 -2.12 0.62
C GLY A 49 25.73 -1.81 -0.85
N THR A 50 25.05 -0.71 -1.12
CA THR A 50 24.65 -0.29 -2.45
C THR A 50 25.61 0.76 -2.99
N GLN A 51 26.44 0.41 -3.98
CA GLN A 51 27.25 1.38 -4.74
C GLN A 51 26.38 2.26 -5.69
N SER A 52 25.07 2.24 -5.56
CA SER A 52 24.14 2.69 -6.59
C SER A 52 23.32 3.94 -6.25
N VAL A 53 23.55 4.61 -5.13
CA VAL A 53 22.91 5.90 -4.93
C VAL A 53 23.60 6.91 -5.84
N ASN A 54 22.91 7.32 -6.91
CA ASN A 54 23.41 8.36 -7.81
C ASN A 54 23.62 9.65 -7.01
N GLN A 55 24.89 10.03 -6.84
CA GLN A 55 25.25 11.20 -6.01
C GLN A 55 24.49 12.46 -6.43
N LYS A 56 24.31 12.70 -7.73
CA LYS A 56 23.59 13.89 -8.23
C LYS A 56 22.11 13.90 -7.82
N GLU A 57 21.46 12.75 -7.83
CA GLU A 57 20.04 12.62 -7.48
C GLU A 57 19.82 12.66 -5.96
N ALA A 58 20.76 12.13 -5.17
CA ALA A 58 20.67 12.12 -3.72
C ALA A 58 20.99 13.45 -3.05
N ARG A 59 21.87 14.29 -3.66
CA ARG A 59 22.33 15.56 -3.05
C ARG A 59 21.19 16.47 -2.56
N PRO A 60 20.11 16.74 -3.31
CA PRO A 60 19.05 17.64 -2.84
C PRO A 60 18.29 17.08 -1.64
N GLN A 61 18.11 15.76 -1.57
CA GLN A 61 17.45 15.13 -0.44
C GLN A 61 18.36 15.13 0.79
N VAL A 62 19.60 14.73 0.65
CA VAL A 62 20.59 14.74 1.74
C VAL A 62 20.78 16.13 2.31
N LEU A 63 20.83 17.16 1.45
CA LEU A 63 20.89 18.55 1.91
C LEU A 63 19.67 18.94 2.74
N ARG A 64 18.46 18.57 2.32
CA ARG A 64 17.24 18.80 3.12
C ARG A 64 17.30 18.09 4.47
N GLU A 65 17.74 16.84 4.51
CA GLU A 65 17.91 16.07 5.75
C GLU A 65 18.90 16.73 6.70
N LEU A 66 20.04 17.22 6.21
CA LEU A 66 21.04 17.93 7.01
C LEU A 66 20.49 19.26 7.55
N ILE A 67 19.71 19.99 6.75
CA ILE A 67 19.01 21.21 7.19
C ILE A 67 18.04 20.87 8.32
N ASP A 68 17.23 19.84 8.16
CA ASP A 68 16.27 19.39 9.18
C ASP A 68 16.97 18.96 10.47
N GLU A 69 18.10 18.26 10.38
CA GLU A 69 18.91 17.86 11.55
C GLU A 69 19.36 19.06 12.37
N ILE A 70 19.80 20.15 11.72
CA ILE A 70 20.18 21.39 12.42
C ILE A 70 18.95 22.04 13.06
N ILE A 71 17.85 22.17 12.31
CA ILE A 71 16.61 22.77 12.80
C ILE A 71 16.07 22.02 14.02
N ILE A 72 16.03 20.69 13.96
CA ILE A 72 15.56 19.82 15.06
C ILE A 72 16.50 19.96 16.27
N THR A 73 17.82 19.98 16.03
CA THR A 73 18.79 20.12 17.11
C THR A 73 18.67 21.47 17.83
N ASN A 74 18.48 22.55 17.07
CA ASN A 74 18.30 23.90 17.62
C ASN A 74 16.99 24.01 18.42
N GLU A 75 15.90 23.40 17.93
CA GLU A 75 14.64 23.36 18.66
C GLU A 75 14.75 22.55 19.96
N ALA A 76 15.43 21.39 19.91
CA ALA A 76 15.68 20.60 21.11
C ALA A 76 16.46 21.39 22.17
N GLN A 77 17.49 22.16 21.73
CA GLN A 77 18.25 23.05 22.62
C GLN A 77 17.36 24.16 23.20
N ARG A 78 16.53 24.79 22.37
CA ARG A 78 15.57 25.83 22.80
C ARG A 78 14.58 25.30 23.86
N LEU A 79 14.15 24.06 23.72
CA LEU A 79 13.25 23.38 24.66
C LEU A 79 13.99 22.76 25.86
N ASN A 80 15.33 22.92 25.94
CA ASN A 80 16.19 22.30 26.96
C ASN A 80 16.03 20.77 27.05
N ILE A 81 15.77 20.13 25.88
CA ILE A 81 15.67 18.67 25.76
C ILE A 81 17.09 18.12 25.77
N LYS A 82 17.36 17.20 26.73
CA LYS A 82 18.66 16.54 26.87
C LYS A 82 18.54 15.06 26.53
N LEU A 83 19.61 14.52 25.99
CA LEU A 83 19.78 13.10 25.70
C LEU A 83 21.03 12.61 26.43
N SER A 84 20.93 11.53 27.18
CA SER A 84 22.11 10.91 27.81
C SER A 84 22.91 10.12 26.79
N ASN A 85 24.23 9.94 27.08
CA ASN A 85 25.05 9.09 26.22
C ASN A 85 24.57 7.65 26.20
N GLU A 86 24.07 7.16 27.35
CA GLU A 86 23.52 5.81 27.47
C GLU A 86 22.27 5.60 26.59
N GLU A 87 21.33 6.55 26.57
CA GLU A 87 20.17 6.50 25.66
C GLU A 87 20.61 6.45 24.19
N LEU A 88 21.62 7.24 23.82
CA LEU A 88 22.13 7.27 22.46
C LEU A 88 22.85 5.96 22.10
N ASP A 89 23.69 5.44 22.98
CA ASP A 89 24.42 4.20 22.76
C ASP A 89 23.47 3.01 22.61
N ASN A 90 22.47 2.93 23.46
CA ASN A 90 21.44 1.90 23.40
C ASN A 90 20.64 1.99 22.08
N ALA A 91 20.30 3.21 21.64
CA ALA A 91 19.54 3.39 20.39
C ALA A 91 20.40 3.05 19.14
N VAL A 92 21.68 3.38 19.13
CA VAL A 92 22.60 2.97 18.05
C VAL A 92 22.73 1.46 17.98
N MET A 93 22.92 0.81 19.13
CA MET A 93 23.00 -0.66 19.19
C MET A 93 21.71 -1.32 18.73
N LEU A 94 20.56 -0.81 19.19
CA LEU A 94 19.24 -1.29 18.80
C LEU A 94 19.01 -1.13 17.29
N PHE A 95 19.38 0.01 16.72
CA PHE A 95 19.29 0.25 15.27
C PHE A 95 20.10 -0.78 14.48
N LEU A 96 21.35 -1.01 14.85
CA LEU A 96 22.24 -1.95 14.14
C LEU A 96 21.73 -3.40 14.25
N THR A 97 21.34 -3.82 15.46
CA THR A 97 20.85 -5.19 15.67
C THR A 97 19.53 -5.46 14.95
N GLN A 98 18.57 -4.52 15.00
CA GLN A 98 17.26 -4.71 14.37
C GLN A 98 17.29 -4.57 12.85
N SER A 99 17.98 -3.52 12.34
CA SER A 99 17.99 -3.24 10.90
C SER A 99 18.74 -4.30 10.09
N PHE A 100 19.80 -4.88 10.68
CA PHE A 100 20.64 -5.86 9.99
C PHE A 100 20.48 -7.28 10.55
N LYS A 101 19.55 -7.49 11.51
CA LYS A 101 19.28 -8.79 12.15
C LYS A 101 20.52 -9.41 12.77
N LEU A 102 21.35 -8.58 13.41
CA LEU A 102 22.61 -8.98 14.04
C LEU A 102 22.41 -9.30 15.51
N ASN A 103 23.24 -10.21 16.03
CA ASN A 103 23.42 -10.33 17.47
C ASN A 103 24.39 -9.25 17.97
N ALA A 104 24.31 -8.88 19.24
CA ALA A 104 25.13 -7.80 19.81
C ALA A 104 26.65 -7.99 19.61
N HIS A 105 27.15 -9.22 19.63
CA HIS A 105 28.57 -9.55 19.43
C HIS A 105 29.02 -9.50 17.96
N GLU A 106 28.11 -9.41 17.00
CA GLU A 106 28.40 -9.31 15.56
C GLU A 106 28.50 -7.86 15.07
N VAL A 107 28.03 -6.93 15.92
CA VAL A 107 27.90 -5.50 15.52
C VAL A 107 29.25 -4.89 15.18
N ASP A 108 30.27 -5.08 16.00
CA ASP A 108 31.60 -4.50 15.76
C ASP A 108 32.22 -5.03 14.46
N GLN A 109 32.13 -6.32 14.22
CA GLN A 109 32.61 -6.96 12.98
C GLN A 109 31.83 -6.43 11.75
N TYR A 110 30.53 -6.21 11.91
CA TYR A 110 29.69 -5.65 10.82
C TYR A 110 30.10 -4.21 10.48
N ILE A 111 30.33 -3.37 11.50
CA ILE A 111 30.79 -1.99 11.34
C ILE A 111 32.13 -1.94 10.59
N GLU A 112 33.10 -2.74 11.01
CA GLU A 112 34.42 -2.82 10.38
C GLU A 112 34.32 -3.30 8.93
N LYS A 113 33.59 -4.41 8.70
CA LYS A 113 33.43 -5.02 7.37
C LYS A 113 32.81 -4.05 6.35
N HIS A 114 31.83 -3.25 6.77
CA HIS A 114 31.12 -2.33 5.90
C HIS A 114 31.67 -0.90 5.97
N ASN A 115 32.73 -0.65 6.73
CA ASN A 115 33.35 0.65 6.92
C ASN A 115 32.33 1.74 7.31
N ILE A 116 31.47 1.43 8.30
CA ILE A 116 30.41 2.32 8.74
C ILE A 116 30.96 3.44 9.63
N ASP A 117 30.72 4.68 9.25
CA ASP A 117 31.09 5.84 10.07
C ASP A 117 30.09 5.99 11.24
N LEU A 118 30.51 5.48 12.40
CA LEU A 118 29.70 5.55 13.63
C LEU A 118 29.41 7.01 14.06
N SER A 119 30.26 7.96 13.74
CA SER A 119 30.03 9.37 14.11
C SER A 119 28.82 9.95 13.39
N ILE A 120 28.67 9.61 12.11
CA ILE A 120 27.51 10.00 11.28
C ILE A 120 26.26 9.28 11.76
N LEU A 121 26.35 7.95 12.00
CA LEU A 121 25.23 7.17 12.52
C LEU A 121 24.71 7.73 13.86
N ARG A 122 25.64 8.00 14.79
CA ARG A 122 25.29 8.57 16.11
C ARG A 122 24.61 9.94 15.98
N LYS A 123 25.10 10.81 15.09
CA LYS A 123 24.50 12.12 14.83
C LYS A 123 23.06 11.98 14.31
N GLN A 124 22.84 11.04 13.39
CA GLN A 124 21.53 10.77 12.80
C GLN A 124 20.55 10.18 13.83
N ILE A 125 20.97 9.17 14.59
CA ILE A 125 20.14 8.58 15.67
C ILE A 125 19.86 9.62 16.77
N LYS A 126 20.84 10.44 17.13
CA LYS A 126 20.64 11.55 18.06
C LYS A 126 19.54 12.49 17.60
N CYS A 127 19.57 12.91 16.33
CA CYS A 127 18.53 13.77 15.78
C CYS A 127 17.14 13.12 15.83
N GLN A 128 17.02 11.84 15.48
CA GLN A 128 15.77 11.09 15.56
C GLN A 128 15.22 11.03 17.00
N LEU A 129 16.08 10.76 17.97
CA LEU A 129 15.69 10.74 19.38
C LEU A 129 15.25 12.12 19.87
N LEU A 130 15.98 13.17 19.51
CA LEU A 130 15.58 14.55 19.84
C LEU A 130 14.23 14.90 19.21
N TRP A 131 14.01 14.50 17.95
CA TRP A 131 12.73 14.72 17.29
C TRP A 131 11.58 13.98 18.00
N SER A 132 11.77 12.72 18.39
CA SER A 132 10.79 11.99 19.19
C SER A 132 10.46 12.71 20.50
N LYS A 133 11.46 13.20 21.22
CA LYS A 133 11.25 13.95 22.46
C LYS A 133 10.55 15.30 22.23
N ILE A 134 10.82 16.00 21.12
CA ILE A 134 10.09 17.21 20.74
C ILE A 134 8.61 16.89 20.49
N ILE A 135 8.32 15.82 19.76
CA ILE A 135 6.94 15.36 19.50
C ILE A 135 6.23 15.04 20.83
N GLU A 136 6.91 14.33 21.73
CA GLU A 136 6.36 13.96 23.03
C GLU A 136 5.98 15.20 23.86
N VAL A 137 6.78 16.27 23.82
CA VAL A 137 6.53 17.50 24.58
C VAL A 137 5.55 18.44 23.87
N ARG A 138 5.64 18.58 22.55
CA ARG A 138 4.93 19.61 21.77
C ARG A 138 3.63 19.13 21.13
N ILE A 139 3.45 17.83 20.94
CA ILE A 139 2.33 17.29 20.15
C ILE A 139 1.49 16.32 20.99
N VAL A 140 2.11 15.30 21.57
CA VAL A 140 1.40 14.24 22.30
C VAL A 140 0.40 14.74 23.33
N PRO A 141 0.69 15.76 24.17
CA PRO A 141 -0.26 16.25 25.17
C PRO A 141 -1.53 16.90 24.59
N PHE A 142 -1.48 17.27 23.31
CA PHE A 142 -2.59 17.96 22.63
C PHE A 142 -3.38 17.06 21.68
N ILE A 143 -2.96 15.79 21.53
CA ILE A 143 -3.70 14.83 20.73
C ILE A 143 -4.88 14.30 21.53
N ASN A 144 -6.06 14.54 20.99
CA ASN A 144 -7.31 14.00 21.52
C ASN A 144 -8.05 13.27 20.38
N ILE A 145 -8.63 12.12 20.69
CA ILE A 145 -9.52 11.35 19.81
C ILE A 145 -10.89 11.33 20.47
N SER A 146 -11.83 12.04 19.88
CA SER A 146 -13.21 12.08 20.36
C SER A 146 -13.98 10.82 19.91
N ASP A 147 -14.96 10.40 20.70
CA ASP A 147 -15.83 9.29 20.35
C ASP A 147 -16.60 9.57 19.04
N LYS A 148 -16.95 10.82 18.78
CA LYS A 148 -17.56 11.22 17.51
C LYS A 148 -16.66 10.94 16.30
N GLU A 149 -15.37 11.23 16.38
CA GLU A 149 -14.43 10.92 15.30
C GLU A 149 -14.32 9.40 15.06
N VAL A 150 -14.32 8.61 16.13
CA VAL A 150 -14.32 7.15 16.06
C VAL A 150 -15.60 6.65 15.38
N ASP A 151 -16.76 7.20 15.76
CA ASP A 151 -18.05 6.85 15.17
C ASP A 151 -18.13 7.27 13.69
N ASP A 152 -17.51 8.40 13.32
CA ASP A 152 -17.44 8.82 11.91
C ASP A 152 -16.58 7.86 11.07
N VAL A 153 -15.45 7.42 11.60
CA VAL A 153 -14.61 6.39 10.94
C VAL A 153 -15.37 5.08 10.81
N LYS A 154 -16.03 4.61 11.89
CA LYS A 154 -16.88 3.42 11.85
C LYS A 154 -17.96 3.52 10.78
N ARG A 155 -18.73 4.62 10.77
CA ARG A 155 -19.78 4.84 9.77
C ARG A 155 -19.25 4.87 8.33
N GLN A 156 -18.03 5.35 8.12
CA GLN A 156 -17.40 5.31 6.79
C GLN A 156 -16.97 3.91 6.40
N THR A 157 -16.47 3.12 7.35
CA THR A 157 -16.08 1.72 7.10
C THR A 157 -17.29 0.78 7.04
N GLU A 158 -18.41 1.12 7.68
CA GLU A 158 -19.65 0.35 7.67
C GLU A 158 -20.58 0.69 6.48
N LYS A 159 -20.19 1.63 5.61
CA LYS A 159 -20.99 1.90 4.41
C LYS A 159 -21.15 0.62 3.61
N PRO A 160 -22.41 0.29 3.25
CA PRO A 160 -22.64 -0.89 2.44
C PRO A 160 -21.94 -0.74 1.09
N ASP A 161 -21.29 -1.79 0.65
CA ASP A 161 -20.79 -1.91 -0.71
C ASP A 161 -21.78 -2.76 -1.53
N TYR A 162 -21.77 -2.56 -2.83
CA TYR A 162 -22.71 -3.25 -3.71
C TYR A 162 -21.95 -3.98 -4.81
N LEU A 163 -22.32 -5.24 -5.01
CA LEU A 163 -21.99 -5.99 -6.22
C LEU A 163 -23.16 -5.87 -7.21
N ILE A 164 -22.86 -5.35 -8.38
CA ILE A 164 -23.86 -5.14 -9.42
C ILE A 164 -23.53 -6.06 -10.59
N THR A 165 -24.44 -6.96 -10.88
CA THR A 165 -24.43 -7.77 -12.09
C THR A 165 -25.29 -7.11 -13.13
N PHE A 166 -24.72 -6.82 -14.29
CA PHE A 166 -25.44 -6.17 -15.38
C PHE A 166 -25.11 -6.78 -16.73
N GLN A 167 -26.04 -6.60 -17.66
CA GLN A 167 -25.85 -6.83 -19.08
C GLN A 167 -25.62 -5.49 -19.78
N GLU A 168 -24.59 -5.40 -20.58
CA GLU A 168 -24.33 -4.28 -21.43
C GLU A 168 -24.53 -4.68 -22.89
N PHE A 169 -25.42 -3.95 -23.57
CA PHE A 169 -25.70 -4.10 -24.98
C PHE A 169 -24.95 -3.02 -25.75
N ILE A 170 -24.02 -3.43 -26.60
CA ILE A 170 -23.14 -2.55 -27.34
C ILE A 170 -23.65 -2.42 -28.77
N ILE A 171 -23.98 -1.20 -29.18
CA ILE A 171 -24.47 -0.83 -30.51
C ILE A 171 -23.32 -0.05 -31.18
N PRO A 172 -22.52 -0.68 -32.04
CA PRO A 172 -21.40 0.00 -32.70
C PRO A 172 -21.91 1.06 -33.69
N ASP A 173 -21.11 2.09 -33.84
CA ASP A 173 -21.37 3.12 -34.83
C ASP A 173 -21.38 2.54 -36.26
N GLN A 174 -22.36 2.93 -37.07
CA GLN A 174 -22.53 2.46 -38.43
C GLN A 174 -22.78 3.65 -39.33
N LYS A 175 -21.96 3.81 -40.37
CA LYS A 175 -22.17 4.85 -41.39
C LYS A 175 -23.58 4.73 -41.97
N ASP A 176 -24.25 5.86 -42.09
CA ASP A 176 -25.57 6.01 -42.70
C ASP A 176 -26.75 5.39 -41.90
N LYS A 177 -26.60 5.06 -40.60
CA LYS A 177 -27.71 4.61 -39.77
C LYS A 177 -27.89 5.52 -38.55
N ASP A 178 -29.13 5.73 -38.16
CA ASP A 178 -29.47 6.38 -36.89
C ASP A 178 -29.22 5.43 -35.71
N VAL A 179 -27.93 5.32 -35.28
CA VAL A 179 -27.50 4.44 -34.21
C VAL A 179 -28.10 4.85 -32.87
N TYR A 180 -28.32 6.14 -32.65
CA TYR A 180 -28.98 6.63 -31.44
C TYR A 180 -30.44 6.16 -31.36
N GLY A 181 -31.22 6.29 -32.46
CA GLY A 181 -32.60 5.79 -32.53
C GLY A 181 -32.69 4.28 -32.32
N ILE A 182 -31.72 3.51 -32.86
CA ILE A 182 -31.63 2.06 -32.60
C ILE A 182 -31.41 1.77 -31.11
N ALA A 183 -30.54 2.54 -30.44
CA ALA A 183 -30.28 2.40 -29.02
C ALA A 183 -31.48 2.79 -28.12
N GLU A 184 -32.22 3.87 -28.49
CA GLU A 184 -33.45 4.22 -27.79
C GLU A 184 -34.56 3.16 -27.95
N ASP A 185 -34.71 2.60 -29.15
CA ASP A 185 -35.67 1.52 -29.38
C ASP A 185 -35.31 0.26 -28.62
N LEU A 186 -34.02 -0.03 -28.46
CA LEU A 186 -33.56 -1.11 -27.61
C LEU A 186 -33.95 -0.87 -26.15
N VAL A 187 -33.77 0.33 -25.61
CA VAL A 187 -34.22 0.69 -24.24
C VAL A 187 -35.70 0.42 -24.07
N LYS A 188 -36.54 0.87 -25.04
CA LYS A 188 -37.99 0.64 -25.01
C LYS A 188 -38.35 -0.86 -25.06
N LYS A 189 -37.68 -1.64 -25.92
CA LYS A 189 -37.88 -3.09 -26.02
C LYS A 189 -37.49 -3.81 -24.75
N LEU A 190 -36.32 -3.50 -24.17
CA LEU A 190 -35.85 -4.09 -22.93
C LEU A 190 -36.77 -3.81 -21.74
N ARG A 191 -37.44 -2.65 -21.70
CA ARG A 191 -38.45 -2.33 -20.68
C ARG A 191 -39.72 -3.12 -20.82
N ASN A 192 -40.09 -3.51 -22.04
CA ASN A 192 -41.37 -4.20 -22.34
C ASN A 192 -41.23 -5.72 -22.46
N SER A 193 -40.00 -6.26 -22.60
CA SER A 193 -39.73 -7.67 -22.83
C SER A 193 -38.43 -8.10 -22.15
N ASN A 194 -38.44 -9.30 -21.57
CA ASN A 194 -37.27 -9.82 -20.88
C ASN A 194 -36.15 -10.32 -21.80
N ASN A 195 -36.36 -10.40 -23.11
CA ASN A 195 -35.37 -10.92 -24.04
C ASN A 195 -35.42 -10.22 -25.40
N PRO A 196 -34.41 -9.41 -25.78
CA PRO A 196 -34.32 -8.82 -27.10
C PRO A 196 -33.94 -9.89 -28.14
N GLU A 197 -34.81 -10.15 -29.10
CA GLU A 197 -34.45 -10.87 -30.33
C GLU A 197 -33.62 -9.97 -31.23
N SER A 198 -32.31 -9.87 -30.98
CA SER A 198 -31.47 -9.04 -31.84
C SER A 198 -29.98 -9.49 -31.83
N PRO A 199 -29.28 -9.40 -32.93
CA PRO A 199 -27.84 -9.71 -33.04
C PRO A 199 -26.95 -8.62 -32.43
N ILE A 200 -27.38 -8.01 -31.31
CA ILE A 200 -26.62 -6.98 -30.61
C ILE A 200 -25.59 -7.67 -29.73
N LYS A 201 -24.32 -7.20 -29.80
CA LYS A 201 -23.25 -7.74 -28.97
C LYS A 201 -23.59 -7.44 -27.49
N MET A 202 -23.77 -8.50 -26.72
CA MET A 202 -24.09 -8.41 -25.29
C MET A 202 -22.90 -8.94 -24.49
N ARG A 203 -22.54 -8.26 -23.43
CA ARG A 203 -21.64 -8.77 -22.39
C ARG A 203 -22.34 -8.74 -21.03
N LYS A 204 -22.09 -9.74 -20.22
CA LYS A 204 -22.49 -9.77 -18.80
C LYS A 204 -21.27 -9.51 -17.96
N ALA A 205 -21.38 -8.65 -16.95
CA ALA A 205 -20.31 -8.38 -16.00
C ALA A 205 -20.88 -8.22 -14.60
N THR A 206 -20.12 -8.66 -13.61
CA THR A 206 -20.35 -8.38 -12.20
C THR A 206 -19.21 -7.50 -11.70
N VAL A 207 -19.54 -6.39 -11.05
CA VAL A 207 -18.58 -5.39 -10.59
C VAL A 207 -18.87 -4.98 -9.16
N ASN A 208 -17.80 -4.65 -8.43
CA ASN A 208 -17.91 -4.02 -7.12
C ASN A 208 -17.99 -2.50 -7.31
N LEU A 209 -19.06 -1.88 -6.80
CA LEU A 209 -19.35 -0.45 -7.00
C LEU A 209 -18.27 0.46 -6.39
N SER A 210 -17.69 0.08 -5.25
CA SER A 210 -16.62 0.86 -4.61
C SER A 210 -15.31 0.89 -5.39
N GLN A 211 -15.05 -0.15 -6.20
CA GLN A 211 -13.84 -0.25 -7.03
C GLN A 211 -13.97 0.48 -8.37
N LEU A 212 -15.18 0.83 -8.78
CA LEU A 212 -15.41 1.57 -10.02
C LEU A 212 -15.05 3.05 -9.87
N LYS A 213 -14.65 3.64 -11.00
CA LYS A 213 -14.37 5.08 -11.13
C LYS A 213 -15.08 5.66 -12.35
N GLY A 214 -15.28 6.97 -12.34
CA GLY A 214 -15.82 7.71 -13.48
C GLY A 214 -17.31 7.49 -13.76
N LYS A 215 -17.71 7.68 -15.02
CA LYS A 215 -19.12 7.75 -15.46
C LYS A 215 -19.91 6.44 -15.19
N LEU A 216 -19.26 5.29 -15.34
CA LEU A 216 -19.93 4.00 -15.10
C LEU A 216 -20.34 3.84 -13.63
N LYS A 217 -19.51 4.28 -12.67
CA LYS A 217 -19.87 4.28 -11.25
C LYS A 217 -21.12 5.11 -10.99
N SER A 218 -21.13 6.37 -11.43
CA SER A 218 -22.27 7.27 -11.20
C SER A 218 -23.56 6.80 -11.85
N VAL A 219 -23.47 6.08 -12.96
CA VAL A 219 -24.64 5.44 -13.59
C VAL A 219 -25.16 4.29 -12.75
N LEU A 220 -24.29 3.33 -12.41
CA LEU A 220 -24.69 2.10 -11.70
C LEU A 220 -25.12 2.37 -10.25
N GLU A 221 -24.57 3.40 -9.61
CA GLU A 221 -24.91 3.77 -8.23
C GLU A 221 -26.40 4.09 -8.03
N GLY A 222 -27.01 4.74 -9.04
CA GLY A 222 -28.42 5.13 -9.03
C GLY A 222 -29.41 4.07 -9.53
N LEU A 223 -28.92 2.89 -9.97
CA LEU A 223 -29.78 1.86 -10.55
C LEU A 223 -30.09 0.75 -9.54
N GLU A 224 -31.30 0.20 -9.64
CA GLU A 224 -31.74 -0.96 -8.88
C GLU A 224 -31.88 -2.20 -9.79
N THR A 225 -32.13 -3.36 -9.19
CA THR A 225 -32.34 -4.62 -9.92
C THR A 225 -33.48 -4.47 -10.93
N SER A 226 -33.25 -4.90 -12.16
CA SER A 226 -34.12 -4.78 -13.34
C SER A 226 -34.15 -3.41 -14.00
N ASP A 227 -33.46 -2.40 -13.47
CA ASP A 227 -33.38 -1.09 -14.11
C ASP A 227 -32.61 -1.15 -15.42
N ILE A 228 -33.02 -0.27 -16.35
CA ILE A 228 -32.42 -0.10 -17.66
C ILE A 228 -32.00 1.35 -17.81
N ALA A 229 -30.74 1.57 -18.12
CA ALA A 229 -30.16 2.88 -18.31
C ALA A 229 -29.45 3.02 -19.66
N GLY A 230 -29.51 4.19 -20.23
CA GLY A 230 -28.95 4.52 -21.52
C GLY A 230 -29.98 5.19 -22.46
N PRO A 231 -29.62 5.40 -23.73
CA PRO A 231 -28.32 5.10 -24.35
C PRO A 231 -27.17 5.98 -23.84
N PHE A 232 -25.99 5.39 -23.65
CA PHE A 232 -24.76 6.10 -23.29
C PHE A 232 -23.83 6.12 -24.49
N SER A 233 -23.33 7.29 -24.88
CA SER A 233 -22.34 7.42 -25.94
C SER A 233 -20.94 7.05 -25.45
N PHE A 234 -20.19 6.34 -26.28
CA PHE A 234 -18.76 6.07 -26.13
C PHE A 234 -18.06 6.22 -27.50
N SER A 235 -16.72 6.03 -27.55
CA SER A 235 -15.92 6.33 -28.75
C SER A 235 -16.35 5.57 -30.02
N GLU A 236 -17.00 4.42 -29.89
CA GLU A 236 -17.33 3.52 -31.00
C GLU A 236 -18.84 3.25 -31.14
N GLY A 237 -19.71 4.10 -30.55
CA GLY A 237 -21.15 3.94 -30.65
C GLY A 237 -21.92 4.24 -29.36
N TYR A 238 -22.93 3.42 -29.07
CA TYR A 238 -23.79 3.56 -27.90
C TYR A 238 -23.87 2.26 -27.11
N SER A 239 -24.06 2.37 -25.79
CA SER A 239 -24.35 1.24 -24.91
C SER A 239 -25.63 1.45 -24.10
N VAL A 240 -26.33 0.33 -23.85
CA VAL A 240 -27.48 0.26 -22.97
C VAL A 240 -27.16 -0.76 -21.87
N ILE A 241 -27.45 -0.41 -20.63
CA ILE A 241 -27.17 -1.26 -19.45
C ILE A 241 -28.50 -1.72 -18.86
N LYS A 242 -28.62 -3.03 -18.60
CA LYS A 242 -29.69 -3.64 -17.82
C LYS A 242 -29.11 -4.27 -16.57
N VAL A 243 -29.52 -3.80 -15.39
CA VAL A 243 -29.11 -4.41 -14.11
C VAL A 243 -29.86 -5.71 -13.92
N ILE A 244 -29.11 -6.78 -13.69
CA ILE A 244 -29.67 -8.14 -13.45
C ILE A 244 -29.83 -8.38 -11.96
N ASP A 245 -28.82 -7.98 -11.17
CA ASP A 245 -28.83 -8.17 -9.73
C ASP A 245 -28.01 -7.10 -9.03
N LYS A 246 -28.43 -6.66 -7.85
CA LYS A 246 -27.70 -5.70 -6.99
C LYS A 246 -27.66 -6.28 -5.58
N VAL A 247 -26.51 -6.80 -5.20
CA VAL A 247 -26.31 -7.44 -3.90
C VAL A 247 -25.57 -6.50 -2.98
N GLN A 248 -26.18 -6.15 -1.86
CA GLN A 248 -25.50 -5.41 -0.80
C GLN A 248 -24.55 -6.34 -0.04
N LEU A 249 -23.28 -5.95 0.05
CA LEU A 249 -22.29 -6.64 0.87
C LEU A 249 -22.05 -5.88 2.17
N ASN A 250 -21.94 -6.62 3.25
CA ASN A 250 -21.52 -6.07 4.52
C ASN A 250 -19.99 -5.82 4.45
N HIS A 251 -19.57 -4.61 4.79
CA HIS A 251 -18.14 -4.25 4.86
C HIS A 251 -17.34 -5.21 5.75
N THR A 252 -17.92 -5.61 6.90
CA THR A 252 -17.29 -6.57 7.81
C THR A 252 -16.95 -7.88 7.10
N LEU A 253 -17.86 -8.38 6.26
CA LEU A 253 -17.64 -9.61 5.49
C LEU A 253 -16.56 -9.41 4.41
N LEU A 254 -16.55 -8.27 3.73
CA LEU A 254 -15.53 -7.96 2.72
C LEU A 254 -14.11 -7.90 3.29
N GLU A 255 -13.96 -7.42 4.51
CA GLU A 255 -12.66 -7.37 5.21
C GLU A 255 -12.29 -8.69 5.87
N SER A 256 -13.22 -9.65 5.94
CA SER A 256 -12.96 -10.94 6.56
C SER A 256 -12.02 -11.80 5.71
N THR A 257 -11.22 -12.62 6.38
CA THR A 257 -10.42 -13.67 5.78
C THR A 257 -11.21 -14.97 5.84
N LEU A 258 -11.45 -15.57 4.68
CA LEU A 258 -12.09 -16.87 4.54
C LEU A 258 -11.03 -17.96 4.57
N LYS A 259 -11.25 -19.01 5.37
CA LYS A 259 -10.48 -20.24 5.34
C LYS A 259 -11.23 -21.26 4.48
N LEU A 260 -10.63 -21.68 3.38
CA LEU A 260 -11.26 -22.52 2.36
C LEU A 260 -10.49 -23.82 2.16
N LYS A 261 -11.22 -24.92 1.92
CA LYS A 261 -10.69 -26.15 1.35
C LYS A 261 -11.24 -26.32 -0.05
N GLN A 262 -10.41 -26.64 -1.03
CA GLN A 262 -10.78 -26.77 -2.42
C GLN A 262 -10.31 -28.07 -3.03
N ILE A 263 -11.19 -28.72 -3.79
CA ILE A 263 -10.82 -29.77 -4.76
C ILE A 263 -11.25 -29.35 -6.16
N VAL A 264 -10.48 -29.79 -7.15
CA VAL A 264 -10.76 -29.55 -8.58
C VAL A 264 -10.79 -30.89 -9.28
N VAL A 265 -11.90 -31.16 -9.97
CA VAL A 265 -12.10 -32.45 -10.63
C VAL A 265 -12.58 -32.23 -12.06
N GLU A 266 -12.05 -33.01 -12.97
CA GLU A 266 -12.50 -33.05 -14.36
C GLU A 266 -13.59 -34.11 -14.54
N GLY A 267 -14.69 -33.75 -15.09
CA GLY A 267 -15.55 -34.61 -15.92
C GLY A 267 -16.59 -35.52 -15.27
N SER A 268 -16.90 -35.65 -13.95
CA SER A 268 -17.98 -36.53 -13.54
C SER A 268 -19.01 -35.96 -12.56
N GLU A 269 -20.23 -35.79 -13.02
CA GLU A 269 -21.37 -35.35 -12.22
C GLU A 269 -21.75 -36.33 -11.10
N SER A 270 -21.63 -37.63 -11.35
CA SER A 270 -22.10 -38.68 -10.40
C SER A 270 -21.22 -38.75 -9.13
N LEU A 271 -19.90 -38.54 -9.25
CA LEU A 271 -19.02 -38.56 -8.07
C LEU A 271 -19.28 -37.39 -7.13
N PHE A 272 -19.63 -36.24 -7.67
CA PHE A 272 -19.94 -35.04 -6.86
C PHE A 272 -21.28 -35.15 -6.16
N SER A 273 -22.27 -35.69 -6.81
CA SER A 273 -23.59 -35.88 -6.20
C SER A 273 -23.46 -36.77 -4.96
N ASN A 274 -22.82 -37.91 -5.08
CA ASN A 274 -22.59 -38.84 -3.98
C ASN A 274 -21.72 -38.22 -2.86
N PHE A 275 -20.70 -37.44 -3.21
CA PHE A 275 -19.86 -36.72 -2.21
C PHE A 275 -20.70 -35.69 -1.42
N LYS A 276 -21.53 -34.92 -2.10
CA LYS A 276 -22.38 -33.90 -1.45
C LYS A 276 -23.50 -34.48 -0.59
N GLU A 277 -24.01 -35.67 -0.91
CA GLU A 277 -24.98 -36.36 -0.10
C GLU A 277 -24.46 -36.81 1.27
N GLN A 278 -23.12 -36.89 1.40
CA GLN A 278 -22.51 -37.13 2.70
C GLN A 278 -22.61 -35.86 3.57
N LYS A 279 -22.64 -36.05 4.90
CA LYS A 279 -22.53 -34.93 5.86
C LYS A 279 -21.11 -34.40 5.89
N VAL A 280 -20.72 -33.71 4.81
CA VAL A 280 -19.37 -33.15 4.66
C VAL A 280 -19.22 -31.91 5.53
N ASN A 281 -18.11 -31.81 6.27
CA ASN A 281 -17.71 -30.64 7.02
C ASN A 281 -16.18 -30.49 6.95
N CYS A 282 -15.64 -29.40 7.47
CA CYS A 282 -14.20 -29.12 7.37
C CYS A 282 -13.29 -30.13 8.07
N LEU A 283 -13.79 -30.85 9.09
CA LEU A 283 -13.02 -31.85 9.82
C LEU A 283 -12.90 -33.18 9.06
N ASN A 284 -13.96 -33.55 8.33
CA ASN A 284 -13.98 -34.82 7.59
C ASN A 284 -13.74 -34.66 6.09
N PHE A 285 -13.57 -33.41 5.58
CA PHE A 285 -13.43 -33.13 4.15
C PHE A 285 -12.29 -33.92 3.50
N ASP A 286 -11.09 -33.89 4.09
CA ASP A 286 -9.89 -34.57 3.55
C ASP A 286 -10.08 -36.09 3.54
N LYS A 287 -10.62 -36.65 4.64
CA LYS A 287 -10.90 -38.09 4.71
C LYS A 287 -11.91 -38.53 3.64
N LEU A 288 -12.99 -37.76 3.46
CA LEU A 288 -13.99 -38.06 2.44
C LEU A 288 -13.44 -37.92 1.02
N THR A 289 -12.55 -36.95 0.76
CA THR A 289 -11.88 -36.87 -0.55
C THR A 289 -11.06 -38.12 -0.83
N ASP A 290 -10.37 -38.68 0.16
CA ASP A 290 -9.62 -39.92 0.03
C ASP A 290 -10.54 -41.15 -0.17
N ASP A 291 -11.61 -41.27 0.61
CA ASP A 291 -12.58 -42.35 0.53
C ASP A 291 -13.26 -42.42 -0.86
N PHE A 292 -13.53 -41.23 -1.47
CA PHE A 292 -14.10 -41.12 -2.81
C PHE A 292 -13.06 -41.06 -3.94
N LYS A 293 -11.75 -41.23 -3.63
CA LYS A 293 -10.64 -41.17 -4.58
C LYS A 293 -10.62 -39.88 -5.41
N LEU A 294 -11.00 -38.78 -4.76
CA LEU A 294 -10.92 -37.43 -5.32
C LEU A 294 -9.51 -36.86 -5.11
N PRO A 295 -9.11 -35.82 -5.86
CA PRO A 295 -7.84 -35.14 -5.66
C PRO A 295 -7.71 -34.58 -4.22
N ASN A 296 -6.49 -34.57 -3.71
CA ASN A 296 -6.21 -34.02 -2.37
C ASN A 296 -6.69 -32.58 -2.27
N ALA A 297 -7.34 -32.28 -1.17
CA ALA A 297 -7.82 -30.95 -0.90
C ALA A 297 -6.66 -29.95 -0.71
N LYS A 298 -6.80 -28.75 -1.28
CA LYS A 298 -5.93 -27.62 -1.00
C LYS A 298 -6.60 -26.72 0.01
N GLU A 299 -5.92 -26.47 1.11
CA GLU A 299 -6.36 -25.50 2.13
C GLU A 299 -5.63 -24.17 1.90
N PHE A 300 -6.37 -23.05 1.97
CA PHE A 300 -5.81 -21.71 1.84
C PHE A 300 -6.70 -20.68 2.55
N GLU A 301 -6.11 -19.53 2.86
CA GLU A 301 -6.81 -18.37 3.40
C GLU A 301 -6.80 -17.25 2.34
N ILE A 302 -7.93 -16.59 2.17
CA ILE A 302 -8.09 -15.48 1.22
C ILE A 302 -9.02 -14.42 1.79
N LYS A 303 -8.73 -13.14 1.57
CA LYS A 303 -9.67 -12.08 1.93
C LYS A 303 -10.88 -12.13 0.99
N MET A 304 -12.07 -11.92 1.56
CA MET A 304 -13.30 -11.91 0.79
C MET A 304 -13.25 -10.92 -0.38
N ARG A 305 -12.66 -9.74 -0.18
CA ARG A 305 -12.51 -8.70 -1.21
C ARG A 305 -11.59 -9.07 -2.38
N ASP A 306 -10.67 -10.03 -2.17
CA ASP A 306 -9.71 -10.47 -3.20
C ASP A 306 -10.29 -11.56 -4.10
N LEU A 307 -11.47 -12.09 -3.75
CA LEU A 307 -12.23 -12.98 -4.61
C LEU A 307 -12.82 -12.21 -5.80
N ASN A 308 -13.04 -12.92 -6.92
CA ASN A 308 -13.82 -12.33 -8.00
C ASN A 308 -15.26 -12.02 -7.54
N PRO A 309 -15.95 -11.04 -8.16
CA PRO A 309 -17.27 -10.61 -7.72
C PRO A 309 -18.33 -11.72 -7.64
N ASP A 310 -18.30 -12.69 -8.57
CA ASP A 310 -19.26 -13.80 -8.57
C ASP A 310 -19.06 -14.73 -7.35
N LEU A 311 -17.79 -14.97 -6.97
CA LEU A 311 -17.45 -15.70 -5.75
C LEU A 311 -17.81 -14.91 -4.48
N GLN A 312 -17.65 -13.59 -4.50
CA GLN A 312 -18.08 -12.74 -3.38
C GLN A 312 -19.58 -12.87 -3.13
N ILE A 313 -20.41 -12.84 -4.20
CA ILE A 313 -21.86 -13.06 -4.08
C ILE A 313 -22.14 -14.45 -3.51
N LEU A 314 -21.44 -15.45 -4.00
CA LEU A 314 -21.67 -16.83 -3.62
C LEU A 314 -21.31 -17.05 -2.14
N PHE A 315 -20.11 -16.65 -1.72
CA PHE A 315 -19.68 -16.79 -0.33
C PHE A 315 -20.41 -15.86 0.64
N SER A 316 -20.98 -14.76 0.18
CA SER A 316 -21.82 -13.91 1.04
C SER A 316 -23.10 -14.61 1.52
N LYS A 317 -23.53 -15.65 0.82
CA LYS A 317 -24.73 -16.46 1.11
C LYS A 317 -24.40 -17.85 1.67
N THR A 318 -23.10 -18.18 1.78
CA THR A 318 -22.61 -19.50 2.19
C THR A 318 -22.29 -19.51 3.68
N SER A 319 -22.76 -20.54 4.38
CA SER A 319 -22.48 -20.76 5.80
C SER A 319 -21.18 -21.56 6.01
N VAL A 320 -20.59 -21.47 7.19
CA VAL A 320 -19.45 -22.30 7.57
C VAL A 320 -19.85 -23.79 7.53
N ASN A 321 -18.97 -24.63 6.99
CA ASN A 321 -19.19 -26.05 6.65
C ASN A 321 -20.14 -26.29 5.47
N GLU A 322 -20.39 -25.30 4.65
CA GLU A 322 -21.15 -25.45 3.41
C GLU A 322 -20.22 -25.49 2.20
N ILE A 323 -20.61 -26.30 1.19
CA ILE A 323 -19.85 -26.48 -0.06
C ILE A 323 -20.44 -25.61 -1.16
N VAL A 324 -19.57 -24.86 -1.80
CA VAL A 324 -19.85 -24.11 -3.01
C VAL A 324 -19.30 -24.88 -4.21
N GLU A 325 -20.11 -25.03 -5.24
CA GLU A 325 -19.70 -25.64 -6.50
C GLU A 325 -19.62 -24.63 -7.64
N LEU A 326 -18.49 -24.61 -8.33
CA LEU A 326 -18.28 -23.85 -9.56
C LEU A 326 -17.99 -24.78 -10.72
N ARG A 327 -18.67 -24.58 -11.84
CA ARG A 327 -18.40 -25.32 -13.08
C ARG A 327 -17.94 -24.39 -14.18
N GLU A 328 -16.77 -24.65 -14.70
CA GLU A 328 -16.17 -23.91 -15.81
C GLU A 328 -15.49 -24.88 -16.78
N ASN A 329 -15.82 -24.80 -18.04
CA ASN A 329 -15.12 -25.53 -19.15
C ASN A 329 -14.94 -27.04 -18.90
N GLY A 330 -15.92 -27.72 -18.34
CA GLY A 330 -15.85 -29.17 -18.06
C GLY A 330 -15.09 -29.51 -16.76
N THR A 331 -14.64 -28.53 -16.02
CA THR A 331 -14.00 -28.70 -14.72
C THR A 331 -14.97 -28.27 -13.62
N ALA A 332 -15.09 -29.04 -12.55
CA ALA A 332 -15.84 -28.64 -11.36
C ALA A 332 -14.88 -28.37 -10.19
N LYS A 333 -15.09 -27.23 -9.53
CA LYS A 333 -14.39 -26.85 -8.31
C LYS A 333 -15.39 -26.93 -7.15
N LEU A 334 -15.08 -27.74 -6.14
CA LEU A 334 -15.80 -27.76 -4.89
C LEU A 334 -14.99 -26.99 -3.85
N MET A 335 -15.59 -25.98 -3.24
CA MET A 335 -14.98 -25.18 -2.19
C MET A 335 -15.80 -25.27 -0.91
N MET A 336 -15.17 -25.71 0.17
CA MET A 336 -15.75 -25.76 1.51
C MET A 336 -15.34 -24.51 2.27
N LEU A 337 -16.32 -23.76 2.80
CA LEU A 337 -16.06 -22.65 3.72
C LEU A 337 -15.82 -23.19 5.13
N CYS A 338 -14.60 -23.12 5.62
CA CYS A 338 -14.22 -23.68 6.91
C CYS A 338 -14.26 -22.67 8.06
N ASP A 339 -13.93 -21.42 7.80
CA ASP A 339 -13.90 -20.37 8.82
C ASP A 339 -14.02 -18.99 8.18
N ILE A 340 -14.56 -18.03 8.95
CA ILE A 340 -14.63 -16.61 8.59
C ILE A 340 -14.00 -15.82 9.72
N LYS A 341 -12.76 -15.38 9.54
CA LYS A 341 -12.08 -14.53 10.51
C LYS A 341 -12.40 -13.06 10.20
N SER A 342 -13.16 -12.43 11.09
CA SER A 342 -13.42 -10.99 10.97
C SER A 342 -12.13 -10.19 11.24
N ASN A 343 -11.76 -9.34 10.29
CA ASN A 343 -10.61 -8.45 10.39
C ASN A 343 -11.06 -7.00 10.69
N VAL A 344 -12.29 -6.82 11.15
CA VAL A 344 -12.75 -5.47 11.54
C VAL A 344 -11.99 -5.06 12.79
N ALA A 345 -11.29 -3.94 12.68
CA ALA A 345 -10.58 -3.36 13.80
C ALA A 345 -11.56 -3.01 14.93
N ASP A 346 -11.24 -3.41 16.14
CA ASP A 346 -11.98 -2.99 17.32
C ASP A 346 -11.82 -1.48 17.56
N ILE A 347 -12.63 -0.95 18.44
CA ILE A 347 -12.63 0.51 18.74
C ILE A 347 -11.26 0.97 19.20
N GLU A 348 -10.56 0.17 19.99
CA GLU A 348 -9.25 0.53 20.53
C GLU A 348 -8.19 0.58 19.43
N THR A 349 -8.21 -0.39 18.51
CA THR A 349 -7.35 -0.39 17.31
C THR A 349 -7.61 0.83 16.43
N ILE A 350 -8.88 1.20 16.21
CA ILE A 350 -9.25 2.40 15.45
C ILE A 350 -8.71 3.66 16.16
N LYS A 351 -8.93 3.79 17.46
CA LYS A 351 -8.42 4.91 18.27
C LYS A 351 -6.90 5.02 18.17
N GLN A 352 -6.20 3.90 18.29
CA GLN A 352 -4.74 3.87 18.20
C GLN A 352 -4.23 4.26 16.82
N GLN A 353 -4.85 3.79 15.75
CA GLN A 353 -4.51 4.19 14.37
C GLN A 353 -4.74 5.69 14.15
N MET A 354 -5.88 6.21 14.57
CA MET A 354 -6.19 7.65 14.49
C MET A 354 -5.19 8.50 15.31
N TYR A 355 -4.81 8.03 16.49
CA TYR A 355 -3.81 8.67 17.34
C TYR A 355 -2.46 8.78 16.64
N GLN A 356 -1.97 7.67 16.07
CA GLN A 356 -0.71 7.65 15.33
C GLN A 356 -0.78 8.55 14.08
N GLN A 357 -1.89 8.52 13.37
CA GLN A 357 -2.09 9.38 12.20
C GLN A 357 -2.10 10.87 12.57
N LYS A 358 -2.77 11.26 13.67
CA LYS A 358 -2.76 12.66 14.15
C LYS A 358 -1.36 13.09 14.56
N ILE A 359 -0.61 12.25 15.29
CA ILE A 359 0.78 12.54 15.63
C ILE A 359 1.60 12.78 14.35
N MET A 360 1.51 11.90 13.37
CA MET A 360 2.27 12.04 12.12
C MET A 360 1.94 13.35 11.39
N ILE A 361 0.65 13.67 11.25
CA ILE A 361 0.21 14.92 10.59
C ILE A 361 0.73 16.14 11.36
N GLN A 362 0.53 16.19 12.68
CA GLN A 362 0.95 17.32 13.51
C GLN A 362 2.48 17.46 13.56
N SER A 363 3.21 16.34 13.54
CA SER A 363 4.67 16.34 13.49
C SER A 363 5.19 16.94 12.19
N ASN A 364 4.59 16.58 11.05
CA ASN A 364 4.94 17.16 9.75
C ASN A 364 4.65 18.67 9.71
N LEU A 365 3.49 19.08 10.21
CA LEU A 365 3.13 20.50 10.30
C LEU A 365 4.09 21.28 11.22
N LEU A 366 4.48 20.70 12.35
CA LEU A 366 5.46 21.29 13.25
C LEU A 366 6.83 21.44 12.56
N LEU A 367 7.31 20.43 11.87
CA LEU A 367 8.58 20.49 11.14
C LEU A 367 8.55 21.56 10.03
N ASP A 368 7.43 21.65 9.30
CA ASP A 368 7.25 22.67 8.26
C ASP A 368 7.22 24.10 8.85
N ASP A 369 6.59 24.26 10.02
CA ASP A 369 6.61 25.53 10.74
C ASP A 369 8.01 25.89 11.21
N MET A 370 8.73 24.93 11.77
CA MET A 370 10.13 25.12 12.19
C MET A 370 11.03 25.50 11.01
N ARG A 371 10.86 24.88 9.84
CA ARG A 371 11.59 25.23 8.60
C ARG A 371 11.32 26.68 8.18
N LYS A 372 10.04 27.11 8.21
CA LYS A 372 9.64 28.48 7.85
C LYS A 372 10.19 29.53 8.80
N ASN A 373 10.35 29.18 10.08
CA ASN A 373 10.87 30.07 11.12
C ASN A 373 12.39 30.04 11.27
N SER A 374 13.09 29.19 10.49
CA SER A 374 14.55 29.10 10.49
C SER A 374 15.16 29.96 9.38
N ALA A 375 16.27 30.61 9.68
CA ALA A 375 17.04 31.35 8.69
C ALA A 375 17.88 30.37 7.86
N VAL A 376 17.38 30.01 6.69
CA VAL A 376 18.11 29.14 5.74
C VAL A 376 18.54 29.96 4.53
N SER A 377 19.85 30.03 4.30
CA SER A 377 20.43 30.67 3.11
C SER A 377 21.20 29.66 2.27
N TYR A 378 20.95 29.63 0.98
CA TYR A 378 21.68 28.78 0.02
C TYR A 378 22.73 29.61 -0.68
N ARG A 379 23.96 29.08 -0.80
CA ARG A 379 25.01 29.67 -1.61
C ARG A 379 25.01 28.92 -2.94
N TYR A 380 24.51 29.60 -3.95
CA TYR A 380 24.60 29.08 -5.33
C TYR A 380 25.96 29.48 -5.87
N SER A 381 26.78 28.50 -6.24
CA SER A 381 28.02 28.71 -7.05
C SER A 381 27.68 28.79 -8.53
#